data_fa1950da67fe80b3633f10788a3b0b63
#
_entry.id   fa1950da67fe80b3633f10788a3b0b63
#
_cell.length_a   1.000
_cell.length_b   1.000
_cell.length_c   1.000
_cell.angle_alpha   90.00
_cell.angle_beta   90.00
_cell.angle_gamma   90.00
#
_symmetry.space_group_name_H-M   'P 1'
#
loop_
_entity.id
_entity.type
_entity.pdbx_description
1 polymer ?
#
loop_
_entity_poly.entity_id
_entity_poly.type
_entity_poly.pdbx_seq_one_letter_code
_entity_poly.pdbx_strand_id
1 'polypeptide(L)'
;DTKSLTMTFEATKFHENAFGIMFGGSLAGMFDIAFGTLTAGLGDYSVAPTVQLSTTFLKGIPTGATVRTEVEAVSTGKTIMNFVGKAYVGEELVGSASGTFMTPRPFKKFNTEK
;
A
#
# COMPACT_ATOMS: atom_id res chain seq x y z
N ASP A 1 -12.75 -10.22 -7.92
CA ASP A 1 -13.33 -9.46 -6.84
C ASP A 1 -12.77 -8.04 -6.82
N THR A 2 -13.64 -7.07 -6.74
CA THR A 2 -13.26 -5.68 -6.78
C THR A 2 -12.62 -5.18 -5.48
N LYS A 3 -12.55 -6.04 -4.47
CA LYS A 3 -12.01 -5.64 -3.17
C LYS A 3 -10.59 -6.15 -2.94
N SER A 4 -9.91 -6.56 -3.98
CA SER A 4 -8.53 -6.99 -3.89
C SER A 4 -7.75 -6.46 -5.08
N LEU A 5 -6.43 -6.41 -4.92
CA LEU A 5 -5.54 -5.87 -5.93
C LEU A 5 -4.17 -6.49 -5.77
N THR A 6 -3.51 -6.75 -6.88
CA THR A 6 -2.11 -7.19 -6.88
C THR A 6 -1.31 -6.14 -7.64
N MET A 7 -0.25 -5.65 -7.02
CA MET A 7 0.67 -4.71 -7.65
C MET A 7 2.09 -5.20 -7.49
N THR A 8 2.91 -4.98 -8.50
CA THR A 8 4.32 -5.36 -8.44
C THR A 8 5.19 -4.11 -8.48
N PHE A 9 6.31 -4.18 -7.77
CA PHE A 9 7.26 -3.10 -7.66
C PHE A 9 8.65 -3.66 -7.85
N GLU A 10 9.52 -2.88 -8.47
CA GLU A 10 10.92 -3.25 -8.66
C GLU A 10 11.73 -2.72 -7.47
N ALA A 11 12.49 -3.59 -6.80
CA ALA A 11 13.39 -3.15 -5.75
C ALA A 11 14.65 -2.57 -6.40
N THR A 12 14.88 -1.29 -6.21
CA THR A 12 16.00 -0.58 -6.82
C THR A 12 16.97 -0.12 -5.75
N LYS A 13 18.09 0.46 -6.19
CA LYS A 13 19.08 0.99 -5.26
C LYS A 13 18.52 2.10 -4.37
N PHE A 14 17.50 2.82 -4.83
CA PHE A 14 16.88 3.86 -4.01
C PHE A 14 16.15 3.28 -2.82
N HIS A 15 15.86 1.99 -2.83
CA HIS A 15 15.17 1.33 -1.73
C HIS A 15 16.14 0.69 -0.72
N GLU A 16 17.43 0.75 -0.98
CA GLU A 16 18.41 0.06 -0.14
C GLU A 16 18.71 0.81 1.14
N ASN A 17 18.95 0.03 2.19
CA ASN A 17 19.56 0.56 3.40
C ASN A 17 21.08 0.34 3.34
N ALA A 18 21.76 0.62 4.47
CA ALA A 18 23.22 0.48 4.52
C ALA A 18 23.69 -0.96 4.36
N PHE A 19 22.78 -1.94 4.48
CA PHE A 19 23.14 -3.35 4.38
C PHE A 19 22.88 -3.93 2.99
N GLY A 20 22.48 -3.10 2.03
CA GLY A 20 22.26 -3.55 0.67
C GLY A 20 20.93 -4.25 0.43
N ILE A 21 19.99 -4.12 1.35
CA ILE A 21 18.64 -4.65 1.19
C ILE A 21 17.62 -3.53 1.36
N MET A 22 16.40 -3.77 0.90
CA MET A 22 15.34 -2.77 0.99
C MET A 22 15.09 -2.38 2.44
N PHE A 23 15.04 -1.09 2.73
CA PHE A 23 14.68 -0.67 4.07
C PHE A 23 13.16 -0.70 4.25
N GLY A 24 12.75 -0.88 5.53
CA GLY A 24 11.34 -1.11 5.84
C GLY A 24 10.41 -0.01 5.37
N GLY A 25 10.86 1.23 5.37
CA GLY A 25 10.06 2.35 4.91
C GLY A 25 9.69 2.22 3.44
N SER A 26 10.56 1.64 2.61
CA SER A 26 10.25 1.43 1.20
C SER A 26 9.13 0.42 1.03
N LEU A 27 9.16 -0.67 1.79
CA LEU A 27 8.09 -1.65 1.71
C LEU A 27 6.77 -1.08 2.21
N ALA A 28 6.83 -0.30 3.28
CA ALA A 28 5.64 0.39 3.78
C ALA A 28 5.06 1.31 2.72
N GLY A 29 5.92 2.03 1.99
CA GLY A 29 5.47 2.88 0.89
C GLY A 29 4.81 2.11 -0.22
N MET A 30 5.33 0.93 -0.55
CA MET A 30 4.72 0.09 -1.57
C MET A 30 3.32 -0.35 -1.14
N PHE A 31 3.15 -0.76 0.13
CA PHE A 31 1.83 -1.11 0.64
C PHE A 31 0.90 0.08 0.63
N ASP A 32 1.39 1.25 1.01
CA ASP A 32 0.56 2.45 1.02
C ASP A 32 0.04 2.76 -0.38
N ILE A 33 0.90 2.64 -1.39
CA ILE A 33 0.49 2.85 -2.77
C ILE A 33 -0.54 1.80 -3.19
N ALA A 34 -0.32 0.53 -2.84
CA ALA A 34 -1.25 -0.53 -3.22
C ALA A 34 -2.61 -0.35 -2.55
N PHE A 35 -2.61 -0.04 -1.25
CA PHE A 35 -3.87 0.22 -0.55
C PHE A 35 -4.59 1.44 -1.14
N GLY A 36 -3.85 2.52 -1.39
CA GLY A 36 -4.42 3.72 -1.96
C GLY A 36 -4.99 3.50 -3.35
N THR A 37 -4.31 2.68 -4.15
CA THR A 37 -4.80 2.34 -5.48
C THR A 37 -6.09 1.54 -5.39
N LEU A 38 -6.18 0.62 -4.42
CA LEU A 38 -7.39 -0.15 -4.23
C LEU A 38 -8.54 0.75 -3.78
N THR A 39 -8.29 1.71 -2.87
CA THR A 39 -9.35 2.62 -2.45
C THR A 39 -9.86 3.44 -3.63
N ALA A 40 -8.97 3.90 -4.50
CA ALA A 40 -9.39 4.67 -5.67
C ALA A 40 -10.28 3.82 -6.58
N GLY A 41 -10.00 2.53 -6.68
CA GLY A 41 -10.82 1.61 -7.48
C GLY A 41 -12.17 1.31 -6.85
N LEU A 42 -12.26 1.40 -5.52
CA LEU A 42 -13.52 1.17 -4.83
C LEU A 42 -14.41 2.41 -4.85
N GLY A 43 -13.83 3.58 -5.00
CA GLY A 43 -14.57 4.81 -5.23
C GLY A 43 -14.46 5.21 -6.68
N ASP A 44 -14.73 6.42 -7.00
CA ASP A 44 -14.60 6.93 -8.37
C ASP A 44 -13.41 7.90 -8.44
N TYR A 45 -12.25 7.39 -8.08
CA TYR A 45 -11.01 8.15 -8.03
C TYR A 45 -11.05 9.29 -7.04
N SER A 46 -11.72 9.04 -5.93
CA SER A 46 -11.82 10.03 -4.85
C SER A 46 -10.60 9.98 -3.95
N VAL A 47 -10.40 11.05 -3.19
CA VAL A 47 -9.28 11.13 -2.27
C VAL A 47 -9.55 10.28 -1.04
N ALA A 48 -8.58 9.46 -0.66
CA ALA A 48 -8.68 8.60 0.50
C ALA A 48 -7.38 8.70 1.30
N PRO A 49 -7.29 9.64 2.24
CA PRO A 49 -6.05 9.79 3.01
C PRO A 49 -5.78 8.57 3.89
N THR A 50 -4.51 8.25 4.04
CA THR A 50 -4.05 7.21 4.95
C THR A 50 -4.22 7.71 6.39
N VAL A 51 -4.87 6.90 7.22
CA VAL A 51 -5.02 7.21 8.63
C VAL A 51 -3.94 6.51 9.44
N GLN A 52 -3.68 5.25 9.11
CA GLN A 52 -2.74 4.45 9.86
C GLN A 52 -2.20 3.36 8.95
N LEU A 53 -0.92 3.06 9.09
CA LEU A 53 -0.27 2.01 8.31
C LEU A 53 0.69 1.27 9.22
N SER A 54 0.61 -0.05 9.23
CA SER A 54 1.50 -0.90 10.00
C SER A 54 2.11 -1.93 9.06
N THR A 55 3.43 -2.05 9.07
CA THR A 55 4.14 -2.96 8.17
C THR A 55 5.08 -3.84 8.97
N THR A 56 5.07 -5.13 8.69
CA THR A 56 6.01 -6.09 9.25
C THR A 56 6.94 -6.54 8.13
N PHE A 57 8.22 -6.34 8.33
CA PHE A 57 9.27 -6.70 7.36
C PHE A 57 9.86 -8.03 7.79
N LEU A 58 9.51 -9.09 7.08
CA LEU A 58 9.85 -10.45 7.49
C LEU A 58 11.18 -10.94 6.96
N LYS A 59 11.53 -10.55 5.74
CA LYS A 59 12.77 -10.97 5.10
C LYS A 59 13.37 -9.84 4.30
N GLY A 60 14.71 -9.83 4.19
CA GLY A 60 15.39 -8.85 3.37
C GLY A 60 15.02 -8.99 1.90
N ILE A 61 14.87 -7.89 1.23
CA ILE A 61 14.53 -7.85 -0.20
C ILE A 61 15.73 -7.27 -0.93
N PRO A 62 16.41 -8.07 -1.77
CA PRO A 62 17.59 -7.57 -2.46
C PRO A 62 17.22 -6.67 -3.63
N THR A 63 18.13 -5.78 -3.97
CA THR A 63 18.00 -4.95 -5.16
C THR A 63 17.87 -5.85 -6.39
N GLY A 64 16.94 -5.49 -7.26
CA GLY A 64 16.68 -6.28 -8.47
C GLY A 64 15.51 -7.22 -8.34
N ALA A 65 15.03 -7.47 -7.12
CA ALA A 65 13.90 -8.35 -6.92
C ALA A 65 12.60 -7.64 -7.34
N THR A 66 11.64 -8.43 -7.79
CA THR A 66 10.29 -7.94 -8.05
C THR A 66 9.44 -8.27 -6.84
N VAL A 67 8.86 -7.25 -6.24
CA VAL A 67 8.02 -7.39 -5.05
C VAL A 67 6.57 -7.39 -5.48
N ARG A 68 5.86 -8.47 -5.19
CA ARG A 68 4.44 -8.57 -5.50
C ARG A 68 3.64 -8.32 -4.22
N THR A 69 2.86 -7.25 -4.21
CA THR A 69 1.98 -6.96 -3.08
C THR A 69 0.56 -7.40 -3.44
N GLU A 70 -0.03 -8.18 -2.54
CA GLU A 70 -1.41 -8.65 -2.69
C GLU A 70 -2.19 -8.05 -1.54
N VAL A 71 -3.12 -7.17 -1.86
CA VAL A 71 -3.86 -6.41 -0.85
C VAL A 71 -5.35 -6.61 -1.03
N GLU A 72 -6.08 -6.51 0.06
CA GLU A 72 -7.52 -6.65 0.01
C GLU A 72 -8.18 -5.79 1.08
N ALA A 73 -9.42 -5.41 0.82
CA ALA A 73 -10.24 -4.68 1.78
C ALA A 73 -10.87 -5.67 2.75
N VAL A 74 -10.66 -5.42 4.04
CA VAL A 74 -11.26 -6.24 5.09
C VAL A 74 -12.63 -5.70 5.48
N SER A 75 -12.73 -4.38 5.56
CA SER A 75 -14.00 -3.74 5.84
C SER A 75 -14.06 -2.41 5.10
N THR A 76 -15.24 -2.09 4.61
CA THR A 76 -15.48 -0.87 3.85
C THR A 76 -16.60 -0.11 4.51
N GLY A 77 -16.24 0.70 5.48
CA GLY A 77 -17.24 1.46 6.22
C GLY A 77 -17.55 2.81 5.58
N LYS A 78 -18.48 3.50 6.18
CA LYS A 78 -18.90 4.81 5.71
C LYS A 78 -17.81 5.86 5.89
N THR A 79 -17.05 5.73 6.98
CA THR A 79 -16.08 6.74 7.38
C THR A 79 -14.66 6.26 7.16
N ILE A 80 -14.39 4.99 7.46
CA ILE A 80 -13.06 4.41 7.31
C ILE A 80 -13.16 3.04 6.65
N MET A 81 -12.05 2.66 6.03
CA MET A 81 -11.89 1.36 5.40
C MET A 81 -10.60 0.74 5.93
N ASN A 82 -10.62 -0.57 6.11
CA ASN A 82 -9.45 -1.30 6.60
C ASN A 82 -8.98 -2.30 5.57
N PHE A 83 -7.66 -2.42 5.45
CA PHE A 83 -7.01 -3.25 4.44
C PHE A 83 -5.94 -4.11 5.08
N VAL A 84 -5.69 -5.25 4.46
CA VAL A 84 -4.54 -6.08 4.79
C VAL A 84 -3.80 -6.43 3.51
N GLY A 85 -2.51 -6.70 3.64
CA GLY A 85 -1.69 -7.03 2.49
C GLY A 85 -0.54 -7.93 2.84
N LYS A 86 -0.04 -8.62 1.82
CA LYS A 86 1.15 -9.46 1.91
C LYS A 86 2.05 -9.15 0.75
N ALA A 87 3.35 -9.24 0.99
CA ALA A 87 4.36 -8.98 -0.04
C ALA A 87 5.17 -10.24 -0.25
N TYR A 88 5.44 -10.55 -1.50
CA TYR A 88 6.17 -11.75 -1.90
C TYR A 88 7.29 -11.41 -2.87
N VAL A 89 8.37 -12.18 -2.78
CA VAL A 89 9.36 -12.25 -3.84
C VAL A 89 9.32 -13.70 -4.31
N GLY A 90 8.84 -13.92 -5.54
CA GLY A 90 8.51 -15.26 -5.98
C GLY A 90 7.42 -15.85 -5.10
N GLU A 91 7.69 -17.00 -4.52
CA GLU A 91 6.74 -17.67 -3.64
C GLU A 91 6.99 -17.35 -2.16
N GLU A 92 8.02 -16.57 -1.88
CA GLU A 92 8.43 -16.34 -0.50
C GLU A 92 7.76 -15.11 0.07
N LEU A 93 7.11 -15.25 1.21
CA LEU A 93 6.49 -14.13 1.92
C LEU A 93 7.57 -13.28 2.57
N VAL A 94 7.67 -12.02 2.20
CA VAL A 94 8.72 -11.14 2.69
C VAL A 94 8.19 -10.04 3.61
N GLY A 95 6.88 -9.82 3.62
CA GLY A 95 6.32 -8.82 4.50
C GLY A 95 4.82 -8.86 4.52
N SER A 96 4.25 -8.13 5.47
CA SER A 96 2.80 -8.00 5.59
C SER A 96 2.47 -6.61 6.09
N ALA A 97 1.22 -6.20 5.91
CA ALA A 97 0.81 -4.88 6.35
C ALA A 97 -0.68 -4.85 6.62
N SER A 98 -1.07 -3.88 7.43
CA SER A 98 -2.47 -3.50 7.59
C SER A 98 -2.55 -1.98 7.49
N GLY A 99 -3.66 -1.48 7.00
CA GLY A 99 -3.83 -0.06 6.84
C GLY A 99 -5.27 0.36 7.06
N THR A 100 -5.42 1.58 7.52
CA THR A 100 -6.72 2.22 7.68
C THR A 100 -6.72 3.49 6.86
N PHE A 101 -7.71 3.64 6.04
CA PHE A 101 -7.85 4.81 5.17
C PHE A 101 -9.21 5.42 5.41
N MET A 102 -9.32 6.71 5.18
CA MET A 102 -10.64 7.32 5.16
C MET A 102 -11.39 6.83 3.94
N THR A 103 -12.69 6.62 4.09
CA THR A 103 -13.51 6.21 2.95
C THR A 103 -13.42 7.28 1.86
N PRO A 104 -13.21 6.86 0.59
CA PRO A 104 -13.06 7.82 -0.49
C PRO A 104 -14.24 8.77 -0.61
N ARG A 105 -13.94 10.01 -0.88
CA ARG A 105 -14.95 11.01 -1.15
C ARG A 105 -14.42 11.89 -2.28
N PRO A 106 -15.29 12.57 -3.01
CA PRO A 106 -14.85 13.39 -4.12
C PRO A 106 -13.79 14.39 -3.71
N PHE A 107 -12.77 14.54 -4.56
CA PHE A 107 -11.73 15.52 -4.31
C PHE A 107 -12.35 16.91 -4.35
N LYS A 108 -12.13 17.65 -3.29
CA LYS A 108 -12.65 19.01 -3.21
C LYS A 108 -11.48 19.94 -3.43
N LYS A 109 -11.52 20.65 -4.53
CA LYS A 109 -10.47 21.61 -4.80
C LYS A 109 -10.43 22.62 -3.67
N PHE A 110 -9.22 22.95 -3.25
CA PHE A 110 -9.06 23.94 -2.21
C PHE A 110 -9.69 25.25 -2.67
N ASN A 111 -10.67 25.73 -1.90
CA ASN A 111 -11.43 26.89 -2.29
C ASN A 111 -10.84 28.15 -1.66
N THR A 112 -10.23 28.98 -2.50
CA THR A 112 -9.69 30.25 -2.03
C THR A 112 -10.63 31.40 -2.27
N GLU A 113 -11.76 31.14 -2.85
CA GLU A 113 -12.78 32.17 -3.02
C GLU A 113 -13.71 32.12 -1.84
N LYS A 114 -13.76 33.12 -1.12
CA LYS A 114 -14.60 33.09 0.04
C LYS A 114 -15.53 34.23 0.05
#